data_b430ba87c052832604fd5841865687e4
#
_entry.id   b430ba87c052832604fd5841865687e4
#
_cell.length_a   1.000
_cell.length_b   1.000
_cell.length_c   1.000
_cell.angle_alpha   90.00
_cell.angle_beta   90.00
_cell.angle_gamma   90.00
#
_symmetry.space_group_name_H-M   'P 1'
#
loop_
_entity.id
_entity.type
_entity.pdbx_description
1 polymer ?
#
loop_
_entity_poly.entity_id
_entity_poly.type
_entity_poly.pdbx_seq_one_letter_code
_entity_poly.pdbx_strand_id
1 'polypeptide(L)'
;NGMSFDLYGGEILGVAGIAGSGQKELCEIIAGLMKADGGSVKFGDDDILGLSPRAILRHGISMSFIPEDRLGMGLVAGMSVMNNVILKSYNRNRGPFLDRKFSKTLAEQIVRDFDISTPSVYHEVKKLSGGNIQKVLLGREIWLAPKVLITAYPVRGLDIGASYNIYHVLNEQKKKGVAVLFIGEDLDVLKSISDRLMVIHDGEVVDIVDPRTVTKEDIGMMMLGHKPGEEGSRAV
;
A
#
# COMPACT_ATOMS: atom_id res chain seq x y z
N ASN A 1 -0.53 19.70 -8.79
CA ASN A 1 -0.59 20.33 -7.49
C ASN A 1 0.51 19.74 -6.61
N GLY A 2 1.11 20.53 -5.71
CA GLY A 2 2.31 20.16 -4.98
C GLY A 2 2.00 19.45 -3.67
N MET A 3 2.21 18.13 -3.60
CA MET A 3 2.22 17.40 -2.32
C MET A 3 3.65 17.35 -1.76
N SER A 4 3.82 17.67 -0.47
CA SER A 4 5.12 17.56 0.22
C SER A 4 4.93 16.93 1.57
N PHE A 5 5.64 15.81 1.84
CA PHE A 5 5.60 15.09 3.11
C PHE A 5 6.80 14.16 3.24
N ASP A 6 7.06 13.73 4.47
CA ASP A 6 8.05 12.71 4.78
C ASP A 6 7.36 11.45 5.29
N LEU A 7 7.92 10.28 4.92
CA LEU A 7 7.50 8.96 5.38
C LEU A 7 8.69 8.28 6.05
N TYR A 8 8.53 7.87 7.31
CA TYR A 8 9.63 7.33 8.11
C TYR A 8 9.55 5.81 8.26
N GLY A 9 10.72 5.17 8.34
CA GLY A 9 10.79 3.75 8.68
C GLY A 9 10.22 3.47 10.07
N GLY A 10 9.38 2.44 10.19
CA GLY A 10 8.73 2.09 11.45
C GLY A 10 7.50 2.92 11.79
N GLU A 11 6.93 3.64 10.81
CA GLU A 11 5.63 4.32 10.98
C GLU A 11 4.58 3.82 9.97
N ILE A 12 3.32 4.03 10.31
CA ILE A 12 2.20 4.02 9.39
C ILE A 12 1.73 5.46 9.22
N LEU A 13 1.96 6.03 8.04
CA LEU A 13 1.37 7.29 7.62
C LEU A 13 0.03 7.00 6.95
N GLY A 14 -1.07 7.30 7.64
CA GLY A 14 -2.42 7.23 7.09
C GLY A 14 -2.68 8.38 6.12
N VAL A 15 -3.45 8.12 5.08
CA VAL A 15 -3.88 9.15 4.12
C VAL A 15 -5.40 9.18 4.06
N ALA A 16 -5.98 10.31 4.47
CA ALA A 16 -7.41 10.60 4.37
C ALA A 16 -7.66 11.61 3.24
N GLY A 17 -8.78 11.48 2.56
CA GLY A 17 -9.22 12.40 1.53
C GLY A 17 -10.49 11.88 0.84
N ILE A 18 -11.27 12.76 0.25
CA ILE A 18 -12.43 12.35 -0.56
C ILE A 18 -11.96 11.66 -1.84
N ALA A 19 -12.79 10.79 -2.40
CA ALA A 19 -12.46 10.11 -3.65
C ALA A 19 -12.10 11.10 -4.77
N GLY A 20 -10.95 10.88 -5.42
CA GLY A 20 -10.46 11.78 -6.47
C GLY A 20 -9.53 12.90 -6.00
N SER A 21 -9.20 12.98 -4.70
CA SER A 21 -8.26 13.99 -4.18
C SER A 21 -6.78 13.69 -4.51
N GLY A 22 -6.48 12.71 -5.36
CA GLY A 22 -5.10 12.41 -5.79
C GLY A 22 -4.42 11.25 -5.08
N GLN A 23 -5.14 10.48 -4.23
CA GLN A 23 -4.57 9.35 -3.48
C GLN A 23 -3.96 8.28 -4.39
N LYS A 24 -4.67 7.93 -5.47
CA LYS A 24 -4.24 6.92 -6.43
C LYS A 24 -3.00 7.39 -7.18
N GLU A 25 -3.05 8.61 -7.69
CA GLU A 25 -1.96 9.25 -8.44
C GLU A 25 -0.70 9.34 -7.57
N LEU A 26 -0.84 9.71 -6.30
CA LEU A 26 0.27 9.74 -5.32
C LEU A 26 0.95 8.37 -5.23
N CYS A 27 0.19 7.30 -5.02
CA CYS A 27 0.73 5.94 -4.93
C CYS A 27 1.42 5.51 -6.22
N GLU A 28 0.80 5.78 -7.37
CA GLU A 28 1.33 5.38 -8.68
C GLU A 28 2.60 6.15 -9.05
N ILE A 29 2.69 7.44 -8.68
CA ILE A 29 3.89 8.26 -8.87
C ILE A 29 5.04 7.72 -8.01
N ILE A 30 4.82 7.49 -6.72
CA ILE A 30 5.87 6.98 -5.81
C ILE A 30 6.31 5.57 -6.25
N ALA A 31 5.39 4.73 -6.73
CA ALA A 31 5.71 3.41 -7.22
C ALA A 31 6.38 3.38 -8.61
N GLY A 32 6.52 4.55 -9.26
CA GLY A 32 7.09 4.68 -10.61
C GLY A 32 6.17 4.18 -11.73
N LEU A 33 4.87 4.07 -11.47
CA LEU A 33 3.85 3.62 -12.42
C LEU A 33 3.25 4.77 -13.21
N MET A 34 3.33 6.00 -12.67
CA MET A 34 2.87 7.22 -13.31
C MET A 34 3.98 8.28 -13.27
N LYS A 35 4.03 9.15 -14.28
CA LYS A 35 4.95 10.29 -14.29
C LYS A 35 4.35 11.44 -13.51
N ALA A 36 5.17 12.12 -12.70
CA ALA A 36 4.81 13.41 -12.13
C ALA A 36 5.15 14.55 -13.09
N ASP A 37 4.44 15.66 -12.97
CA ASP A 37 4.71 16.89 -13.75
C ASP A 37 5.93 17.64 -13.22
N GLY A 38 6.32 17.40 -11.97
CA GLY A 38 7.48 18.02 -11.31
C GLY A 38 7.67 17.57 -9.87
N GLY A 39 8.63 18.17 -9.20
CA GLY A 39 8.97 17.88 -7.81
C GLY A 39 10.13 16.89 -7.66
N SER A 40 10.22 16.23 -6.53
CA SER A 40 11.21 15.16 -6.24
C SER A 40 10.62 14.10 -5.34
N VAL A 41 11.03 12.84 -5.50
CA VAL A 41 10.75 11.75 -4.57
C VAL A 41 12.06 11.16 -4.14
N LYS A 42 12.41 11.30 -2.86
CA LYS A 42 13.70 10.86 -2.33
C LYS A 42 13.55 9.62 -1.47
N PHE A 43 14.46 8.69 -1.63
CA PHE A 43 14.67 7.57 -0.72
C PHE A 43 16.09 7.68 -0.12
N GLY A 44 16.19 8.18 1.09
CA GLY A 44 17.45 8.67 1.62
C GLY A 44 17.98 9.83 0.76
N ASP A 45 19.18 9.70 0.22
CA ASP A 45 19.82 10.70 -0.65
C ASP A 45 19.47 10.49 -2.15
N ASP A 46 18.89 9.36 -2.51
CA ASP A 46 18.60 9.00 -3.91
C ASP A 46 17.28 9.62 -4.37
N ASP A 47 17.32 10.39 -5.48
CA ASP A 47 16.09 10.83 -6.15
C ASP A 47 15.57 9.72 -7.07
N ILE A 48 14.36 9.26 -6.78
CA ILE A 48 13.70 8.15 -7.49
C ILE A 48 12.55 8.61 -8.39
N LEU A 49 12.29 9.93 -8.46
CA LEU A 49 11.21 10.45 -9.29
C LEU A 49 11.45 10.10 -10.76
N GLY A 50 10.41 9.59 -11.40
CA GLY A 50 10.44 9.20 -12.81
C GLY A 50 11.21 7.93 -13.12
N LEU A 51 11.79 7.26 -12.12
CA LEU A 51 12.38 5.94 -12.31
C LEU A 51 11.25 4.90 -12.50
N SER A 52 11.50 3.94 -13.40
CA SER A 52 10.58 2.80 -13.52
C SER A 52 10.64 1.91 -12.27
N PRO A 53 9.58 1.14 -11.95
CA PRO A 53 9.59 0.20 -10.82
C PRO A 53 10.80 -0.74 -10.84
N ARG A 54 11.23 -1.16 -12.03
CA ARG A 54 12.42 -2.00 -12.20
C ARG A 54 13.72 -1.27 -11.87
N ALA A 55 13.81 0.02 -12.20
CA ALA A 55 14.97 0.85 -11.86
C ALA A 55 15.03 1.09 -10.35
N ILE A 56 13.91 1.40 -9.71
CA ILE A 56 13.80 1.55 -8.24
C ILE A 56 14.33 0.29 -7.53
N LEU A 57 13.92 -0.90 -7.98
CA LEU A 57 14.41 -2.17 -7.45
C LEU A 57 15.93 -2.36 -7.65
N ARG A 58 16.51 -1.90 -8.77
CA ARG A 58 17.96 -1.98 -9.03
C ARG A 58 18.79 -1.08 -8.12
N HIS A 59 18.23 0.03 -7.65
CA HIS A 59 18.84 0.90 -6.62
C HIS A 59 18.82 0.26 -5.22
N GLY A 60 18.34 -0.97 -5.09
CA GLY A 60 18.23 -1.65 -3.81
C GLY A 60 17.08 -1.16 -2.94
N ILE A 61 16.19 -0.35 -3.51
CA ILE A 61 15.00 0.15 -2.84
C ILE A 61 13.91 -0.92 -2.97
N SER A 62 13.69 -1.65 -1.89
CA SER A 62 12.61 -2.61 -1.82
C SER A 62 11.31 -1.89 -1.50
N MET A 63 10.55 -1.59 -2.54
CA MET A 63 9.22 -0.97 -2.46
C MET A 63 8.16 -1.94 -2.93
N SER A 64 7.13 -2.13 -2.12
CA SER A 64 5.97 -2.95 -2.45
C SER A 64 4.74 -2.07 -2.56
N PHE A 65 3.96 -2.29 -3.61
CA PHE A 65 2.70 -1.59 -3.85
C PHE A 65 1.54 -2.57 -3.86
N ILE A 66 0.53 -2.29 -3.04
CA ILE A 66 -0.70 -3.05 -2.94
C ILE A 66 -1.83 -2.15 -3.47
N PRO A 67 -2.23 -2.34 -4.75
CA PRO A 67 -3.25 -1.52 -5.38
C PRO A 67 -4.66 -1.88 -4.87
N GLU A 68 -5.60 -0.96 -5.08
CA GLU A 68 -7.03 -1.20 -4.88
C GLU A 68 -7.53 -2.31 -5.81
N ASP A 69 -7.18 -2.26 -7.09
CA ASP A 69 -7.50 -3.32 -8.05
C ASP A 69 -6.54 -4.49 -7.93
N ARG A 70 -6.95 -5.48 -7.15
CA ARG A 70 -6.16 -6.67 -6.83
C ARG A 70 -5.85 -7.53 -8.03
N LEU A 71 -6.82 -7.70 -8.94
CA LEU A 71 -6.72 -8.61 -10.09
C LEU A 71 -6.39 -7.93 -11.41
N GLY A 72 -6.54 -6.60 -11.50
CA GLY A 72 -6.12 -5.83 -12.68
C GLY A 72 -4.69 -5.35 -12.60
N MET A 73 -4.24 -4.92 -11.41
CA MET A 73 -2.91 -4.36 -11.19
C MET A 73 -2.03 -5.19 -10.24
N GLY A 74 -2.63 -5.85 -9.24
CA GLY A 74 -1.90 -6.58 -8.21
C GLY A 74 -1.50 -7.99 -8.62
N LEU A 75 -2.44 -8.79 -9.06
CA LEU A 75 -2.29 -10.21 -9.40
C LEU A 75 -2.84 -10.50 -10.79
N VAL A 76 -2.36 -11.58 -11.41
CA VAL A 76 -2.89 -12.07 -12.68
C VAL A 76 -3.99 -13.09 -12.41
N ALA A 77 -5.24 -12.73 -12.66
CA ALA A 77 -6.45 -13.46 -12.29
C ALA A 77 -6.46 -14.95 -12.73
N GLY A 78 -6.04 -15.24 -13.95
CA GLY A 78 -6.01 -16.60 -14.52
C GLY A 78 -4.79 -17.43 -14.15
N MET A 79 -3.83 -16.86 -13.40
CA MET A 79 -2.67 -17.60 -12.93
C MET A 79 -2.94 -18.25 -11.56
N SER A 80 -2.21 -19.34 -11.29
CA SER A 80 -2.24 -19.97 -9.97
C SER A 80 -1.64 -19.09 -8.87
N VAL A 81 -1.92 -19.42 -7.61
CA VAL A 81 -1.27 -18.79 -6.45
C VAL A 81 0.25 -18.84 -6.59
N MET A 82 0.81 -20.03 -6.90
CA MET A 82 2.25 -20.23 -7.07
C MET A 82 2.82 -19.30 -8.17
N ASN A 83 2.18 -19.22 -9.31
CA ASN A 83 2.67 -18.39 -10.41
C ASN A 83 2.60 -16.90 -10.09
N ASN A 84 1.54 -16.46 -9.39
CA ASN A 84 1.43 -15.07 -8.92
C ASN A 84 2.51 -14.71 -7.90
N VAL A 85 2.83 -15.62 -6.97
CA VAL A 85 3.86 -15.39 -5.95
C VAL A 85 5.24 -15.17 -6.57
N ILE A 86 5.58 -15.91 -7.61
CA ILE A 86 6.91 -15.81 -8.23
C ILE A 86 7.07 -14.69 -9.26
N LEU A 87 6.00 -14.00 -9.65
CA LEU A 87 6.07 -12.93 -10.68
C LEU A 87 7.10 -11.84 -10.38
N LYS A 88 7.37 -11.54 -9.11
CA LYS A 88 8.38 -10.55 -8.71
C LYS A 88 9.75 -11.16 -8.36
N SER A 89 9.85 -12.48 -8.25
CA SER A 89 11.06 -13.17 -7.80
C SER A 89 11.67 -14.12 -8.84
N TYR A 90 11.10 -14.22 -10.04
CA TYR A 90 11.55 -15.14 -11.08
C TYR A 90 13.00 -14.91 -11.54
N ASN A 91 13.53 -13.69 -11.39
CA ASN A 91 14.89 -13.33 -11.80
C ASN A 91 15.96 -13.64 -10.73
N ARG A 92 15.60 -14.20 -9.57
CA ARG A 92 16.56 -14.51 -8.49
C ARG A 92 17.57 -15.58 -8.89
N ASN A 93 17.14 -16.54 -9.70
CA ASN A 93 18.02 -17.56 -10.25
C ASN A 93 18.59 -17.10 -11.59
N ARG A 94 19.92 -17.10 -11.72
CA ARG A 94 20.64 -16.67 -12.94
C ARG A 94 20.49 -17.65 -14.13
N GLY A 95 19.66 -18.68 -14.02
CA GLY A 95 19.44 -19.69 -15.06
C GLY A 95 18.27 -19.32 -16.00
N PRO A 96 18.20 -19.95 -17.20
CA PRO A 96 17.13 -19.73 -18.16
C PRO A 96 15.79 -20.37 -17.75
N PHE A 97 15.78 -21.19 -16.70
CA PHE A 97 14.59 -21.90 -16.24
C PHE A 97 14.11 -21.41 -14.88
N LEU A 98 12.78 -21.39 -14.72
CA LEU A 98 12.14 -21.13 -13.42
C LEU A 98 12.41 -22.30 -12.46
N ASP A 99 12.85 -21.97 -11.25
CA ASP A 99 12.93 -22.96 -10.16
C ASP A 99 11.52 -23.26 -9.62
N ARG A 100 10.89 -24.27 -10.20
CA ARG A 100 9.54 -24.68 -9.81
C ARG A 100 9.46 -25.23 -8.39
N LYS A 101 10.54 -25.86 -7.90
CA LYS A 101 10.59 -26.40 -6.54
C LYS A 101 10.60 -25.26 -5.52
N PHE A 102 11.47 -24.28 -5.71
CA PHE A 102 11.50 -23.07 -4.90
C PHE A 102 10.16 -22.33 -4.95
N SER A 103 9.60 -22.15 -6.15
CA SER A 103 8.32 -21.46 -6.34
C SER A 103 7.16 -22.12 -5.58
N LYS A 104 7.11 -23.46 -5.62
CA LYS A 104 6.11 -24.24 -4.87
C LYS A 104 6.29 -24.07 -3.37
N THR A 105 7.51 -24.28 -2.86
CA THR A 105 7.82 -24.16 -1.43
C THR A 105 7.47 -22.76 -0.92
N LEU A 106 7.83 -21.71 -1.66
CA LEU A 106 7.51 -20.34 -1.30
C LEU A 106 6.00 -20.08 -1.27
N ALA A 107 5.27 -20.55 -2.28
CA ALA A 107 3.82 -20.38 -2.30
C ALA A 107 3.13 -21.12 -1.15
N GLU A 108 3.58 -22.35 -0.83
CA GLU A 108 3.09 -23.12 0.31
C GLU A 108 3.41 -22.44 1.64
N GLN A 109 4.57 -21.81 1.77
CA GLN A 109 4.93 -21.00 2.95
C GLN A 109 4.00 -19.80 3.08
N ILE A 110 3.81 -19.01 2.03
CA ILE A 110 2.90 -17.84 2.05
C ILE A 110 1.47 -18.28 2.37
N VAL A 111 1.01 -19.40 1.81
CA VAL A 111 -0.33 -19.94 2.12
C VAL A 111 -0.48 -20.24 3.60
N ARG A 112 0.54 -20.83 4.24
CA ARG A 112 0.53 -21.09 5.69
C ARG A 112 0.64 -19.82 6.52
N ASP A 113 1.62 -18.96 6.22
CA ASP A 113 1.94 -17.78 7.04
C ASP A 113 0.81 -16.74 7.05
N PHE A 114 0.03 -16.69 5.96
CA PHE A 114 -1.10 -15.77 5.81
C PHE A 114 -2.47 -16.46 5.97
N ASP A 115 -2.50 -17.73 6.36
CA ASP A 115 -3.73 -18.49 6.50
C ASP A 115 -4.66 -18.34 5.28
N ILE A 116 -4.13 -18.65 4.10
CA ILE A 116 -4.85 -18.53 2.83
C ILE A 116 -5.67 -19.80 2.60
N SER A 117 -7.00 -19.67 2.57
CA SER A 117 -7.88 -20.78 2.24
C SER A 117 -7.85 -21.05 0.74
N THR A 118 -7.16 -22.11 0.34
CA THR A 118 -7.06 -22.57 -1.05
C THR A 118 -6.94 -24.09 -1.12
N PRO A 119 -7.53 -24.76 -2.11
CA PRO A 119 -7.37 -26.20 -2.30
C PRO A 119 -5.91 -26.61 -2.56
N SER A 120 -5.15 -25.76 -3.26
CA SER A 120 -3.73 -25.96 -3.52
C SER A 120 -3.08 -24.70 -4.06
N VAL A 121 -1.74 -24.63 -4.04
CA VAL A 121 -0.99 -23.52 -4.65
C VAL A 121 -1.11 -23.45 -6.18
N TYR A 122 -1.66 -24.46 -6.81
CA TYR A 122 -1.94 -24.51 -8.25
C TYR A 122 -3.33 -23.93 -8.59
N HIS A 123 -4.14 -23.59 -7.60
CA HIS A 123 -5.47 -23.03 -7.82
C HIS A 123 -5.37 -21.61 -8.38
N GLU A 124 -6.26 -21.25 -9.33
CA GLU A 124 -6.31 -19.92 -9.93
C GLU A 124 -6.78 -18.89 -8.92
N VAL A 125 -6.09 -17.74 -8.81
CA VAL A 125 -6.42 -16.73 -7.78
C VAL A 125 -7.81 -16.13 -7.96
N LYS A 126 -8.33 -16.00 -9.19
CA LYS A 126 -9.69 -15.50 -9.43
C LYS A 126 -10.80 -16.35 -8.81
N LYS A 127 -10.50 -17.60 -8.45
CA LYS A 127 -11.46 -18.54 -7.83
C LYS A 127 -11.45 -18.47 -6.30
N LEU A 128 -10.56 -17.68 -5.71
CA LEU A 128 -10.48 -17.44 -4.28
C LEU A 128 -11.47 -16.35 -3.85
N SER A 129 -11.81 -16.33 -2.56
CA SER A 129 -12.54 -15.19 -1.97
C SER A 129 -11.71 -13.91 -2.01
N GLY A 130 -12.35 -12.74 -1.97
CA GLY A 130 -11.65 -11.46 -1.98
C GLY A 130 -10.60 -11.34 -0.89
N GLY A 131 -10.89 -11.81 0.33
CA GLY A 131 -9.93 -11.85 1.43
C GLY A 131 -8.71 -12.73 1.15
N ASN A 132 -8.91 -13.92 0.55
CA ASN A 132 -7.81 -14.80 0.19
C ASN A 132 -6.98 -14.23 -0.97
N ILE A 133 -7.60 -13.57 -1.96
CA ILE A 133 -6.89 -12.84 -3.02
C ILE A 133 -5.98 -11.78 -2.39
N GLN A 134 -6.49 -11.01 -1.45
CA GLN A 134 -5.73 -9.97 -0.75
C GLN A 134 -4.57 -10.55 0.06
N LYS A 135 -4.79 -11.67 0.76
CA LYS A 135 -3.74 -12.38 1.50
C LYS A 135 -2.62 -12.89 0.58
N VAL A 136 -2.95 -13.39 -0.61
CA VAL A 136 -1.94 -13.79 -1.63
C VAL A 136 -1.11 -12.58 -2.05
N LEU A 137 -1.76 -11.44 -2.34
CA LEU A 137 -1.09 -10.23 -2.75
C LEU A 137 -0.16 -9.70 -1.65
N LEU A 138 -0.67 -9.55 -0.43
CA LEU A 138 0.10 -9.13 0.74
C LEU A 138 1.27 -10.06 1.04
N GLY A 139 1.03 -11.36 1.05
CA GLY A 139 2.05 -12.36 1.32
C GLY A 139 3.20 -12.28 0.31
N ARG A 140 2.89 -12.10 -0.98
CA ARG A 140 3.90 -11.89 -2.02
C ARG A 140 4.72 -10.62 -1.78
N GLU A 141 4.07 -9.51 -1.49
CA GLU A 141 4.73 -8.21 -1.29
C GLU A 141 5.59 -8.20 -0.03
N ILE A 142 5.10 -8.75 1.06
CA ILE A 142 5.79 -8.78 2.35
C ILE A 142 6.97 -9.76 2.34
N TRP A 143 6.85 -10.89 1.63
CA TRP A 143 7.95 -11.84 1.50
C TRP A 143 9.19 -11.22 0.85
N LEU A 144 9.03 -10.19 0.02
CA LEU A 144 10.13 -9.43 -0.57
C LEU A 144 10.92 -8.60 0.45
N ALA A 145 10.49 -8.56 1.71
CA ALA A 145 11.05 -7.76 2.80
C ALA A 145 11.20 -6.27 2.39
N PRO A 146 10.10 -5.59 2.07
CA PRO A 146 10.16 -4.21 1.60
C PRO A 146 10.64 -3.26 2.69
N LYS A 147 11.35 -2.20 2.29
CA LYS A 147 11.62 -1.04 3.15
C LYS A 147 10.48 -0.04 3.15
N VAL A 148 9.75 0.02 2.04
CA VAL A 148 8.56 0.87 1.87
C VAL A 148 7.40 0.01 1.38
N LEU A 149 6.27 0.12 2.05
CA LEU A 149 5.03 -0.58 1.71
C LEU A 149 3.92 0.45 1.46
N ILE A 150 3.46 0.53 0.22
CA ILE A 150 2.38 1.42 -0.19
C ILE A 150 1.11 0.58 -0.33
N THR A 151 0.03 0.99 0.35
CA THR A 151 -1.24 0.27 0.30
C THR A 151 -2.38 1.23 -0.02
N ALA A 152 -3.08 0.97 -1.12
CA ALA A 152 -4.26 1.72 -1.50
C ALA A 152 -5.52 0.86 -1.27
N TYR A 153 -6.34 1.27 -0.30
CA TYR A 153 -7.61 0.62 0.06
C TYR A 153 -7.51 -0.90 0.25
N PRO A 154 -6.53 -1.40 1.05
CA PRO A 154 -6.19 -2.82 1.09
C PRO A 154 -7.30 -3.71 1.64
N VAL A 155 -8.28 -3.15 2.34
CA VAL A 155 -9.40 -3.86 2.97
C VAL A 155 -10.74 -3.66 2.26
N ARG A 156 -10.77 -2.87 1.20
CA ARG A 156 -12.02 -2.55 0.50
C ARG A 156 -12.74 -3.81 0.02
N GLY A 157 -14.02 -3.93 0.38
CA GLY A 157 -14.85 -5.09 0.01
C GLY A 157 -14.45 -6.40 0.69
N LEU A 158 -13.80 -6.34 1.85
CA LEU A 158 -13.53 -7.48 2.71
C LEU A 158 -14.47 -7.50 3.90
N ASP A 159 -14.65 -8.68 4.48
CA ASP A 159 -15.31 -8.81 5.77
C ASP A 159 -14.45 -8.27 6.92
N ILE A 160 -15.07 -8.02 8.07
CA ILE A 160 -14.42 -7.43 9.24
C ILE A 160 -13.21 -8.27 9.69
N GLY A 161 -13.35 -9.60 9.76
CA GLY A 161 -12.29 -10.50 10.21
C GLY A 161 -11.07 -10.45 9.28
N ALA A 162 -11.29 -10.48 7.96
CA ALA A 162 -10.22 -10.35 6.97
C ALA A 162 -9.53 -8.98 7.06
N SER A 163 -10.28 -7.92 7.30
CA SER A 163 -9.75 -6.56 7.46
C SER A 163 -8.82 -6.45 8.68
N TYR A 164 -9.23 -6.98 9.84
CA TYR A 164 -8.39 -6.99 11.05
C TYR A 164 -7.07 -7.74 10.84
N ASN A 165 -7.10 -8.86 10.14
CA ASN A 165 -5.87 -9.60 9.82
C ASN A 165 -4.90 -8.76 9.00
N ILE A 166 -5.41 -7.98 8.04
CA ILE A 166 -4.57 -7.09 7.22
C ILE A 166 -3.96 -5.98 8.06
N TYR A 167 -4.74 -5.33 8.93
CA TYR A 167 -4.23 -4.30 9.84
C TYR A 167 -3.15 -4.86 10.77
N HIS A 168 -3.35 -6.07 11.30
CA HIS A 168 -2.34 -6.74 12.10
C HIS A 168 -1.04 -6.94 11.31
N VAL A 169 -1.13 -7.42 10.07
CA VAL A 169 0.03 -7.62 9.19
C VAL A 169 0.76 -6.30 8.92
N LEU A 170 0.05 -5.20 8.66
CA LEU A 170 0.67 -3.89 8.45
C LEU A 170 1.41 -3.40 9.70
N ASN A 171 0.81 -3.57 10.89
CA ASN A 171 1.46 -3.24 12.16
C ASN A 171 2.72 -4.09 12.41
N GLU A 172 2.72 -5.37 12.04
CA GLU A 172 3.92 -6.20 12.14
C GLU A 172 5.02 -5.74 11.17
N GLN A 173 4.68 -5.23 9.98
CA GLN A 173 5.67 -4.63 9.08
C GLN A 173 6.25 -3.35 9.67
N LYS A 174 5.41 -2.46 10.22
CA LYS A 174 5.85 -1.28 10.96
C LYS A 174 6.86 -1.62 12.06
N LYS A 175 6.55 -2.62 12.92
CA LYS A 175 7.45 -3.07 14.00
C LYS A 175 8.81 -3.56 13.48
N LYS A 176 8.87 -4.05 12.24
CA LYS A 176 10.11 -4.46 11.55
C LYS A 176 10.86 -3.29 10.93
N GLY A 177 10.40 -2.05 11.12
CA GLY A 177 11.04 -0.86 10.58
C GLY A 177 10.61 -0.49 9.16
N VAL A 178 9.57 -1.13 8.61
CA VAL A 178 9.04 -0.79 7.29
C VAL A 178 8.28 0.54 7.36
N ALA A 179 8.52 1.43 6.40
CA ALA A 179 7.75 2.64 6.20
C ALA A 179 6.43 2.27 5.48
N VAL A 180 5.28 2.52 6.08
CA VAL A 180 3.97 2.14 5.52
C VAL A 180 3.16 3.38 5.16
N LEU A 181 2.83 3.54 3.88
CA LEU A 181 1.84 4.50 3.41
C LEU A 181 0.50 3.78 3.27
N PHE A 182 -0.49 4.16 4.08
CA PHE A 182 -1.78 3.50 4.15
C PHE A 182 -2.91 4.44 3.73
N ILE A 183 -3.53 4.17 2.59
CA ILE A 183 -4.74 4.90 2.14
C ILE A 183 -5.96 4.08 2.52
N GLY A 184 -6.88 4.69 3.26
CA GLY A 184 -8.12 4.06 3.71
C GLY A 184 -9.33 4.99 3.55
N GLU A 185 -10.54 4.39 3.62
CA GLU A 185 -11.81 5.12 3.57
C GLU A 185 -12.41 5.36 4.96
N ASP A 186 -12.12 4.46 5.90
CA ASP A 186 -12.68 4.49 7.25
C ASP A 186 -11.79 5.33 8.19
N LEU A 187 -12.32 6.44 8.66
CA LEU A 187 -11.60 7.35 9.56
C LEU A 187 -11.31 6.73 10.93
N ASP A 188 -12.16 5.82 11.44
CA ASP A 188 -11.88 5.12 12.70
C ASP A 188 -10.67 4.22 12.56
N VAL A 189 -10.60 3.51 11.45
CA VAL A 189 -9.45 2.67 11.13
C VAL A 189 -8.20 3.53 10.94
N LEU A 190 -8.25 4.56 10.11
CA LEU A 190 -7.13 5.48 9.89
C LEU A 190 -6.60 6.04 11.21
N LYS A 191 -7.49 6.51 12.09
CA LYS A 191 -7.12 7.01 13.43
C LYS A 191 -6.50 5.93 14.31
N SER A 192 -6.97 4.68 14.22
CA SER A 192 -6.54 3.59 15.12
C SER A 192 -5.18 2.99 14.76
N ILE A 193 -4.83 2.93 13.48
CA ILE A 193 -3.61 2.24 13.02
C ILE A 193 -2.47 3.18 12.64
N SER A 194 -2.76 4.45 12.34
CA SER A 194 -1.77 5.41 11.88
C SER A 194 -1.01 6.05 13.05
N ASP A 195 0.27 6.32 12.84
CA ASP A 195 1.09 7.13 13.76
C ASP A 195 0.95 8.61 13.45
N ARG A 196 0.80 8.94 12.17
CA ARG A 196 0.49 10.28 11.65
C ARG A 196 -0.58 10.14 10.58
N LEU A 197 -1.44 11.13 10.45
CA LEU A 197 -2.52 11.16 9.48
C LEU A 197 -2.37 12.37 8.56
N MET A 198 -2.09 12.12 7.30
CA MET A 198 -2.04 13.12 6.24
C MET A 198 -3.44 13.27 5.64
N VAL A 199 -3.95 14.48 5.59
CA VAL A 199 -5.22 14.79 4.94
C VAL A 199 -4.94 15.51 3.62
N ILE A 200 -5.54 15.00 2.54
CA ILE A 200 -5.34 15.55 1.20
C ILE A 200 -6.67 16.00 0.60
N HIS A 201 -6.60 17.10 -0.17
CA HIS A 201 -7.70 17.67 -0.93
C HIS A 201 -7.17 18.21 -2.26
N ASP A 202 -7.83 17.89 -3.37
CA ASP A 202 -7.52 18.37 -4.73
C ASP A 202 -6.02 18.30 -5.13
N GLY A 203 -5.35 17.23 -4.71
CA GLY A 203 -3.94 17.01 -5.02
C GLY A 203 -2.97 17.82 -4.16
N GLU A 204 -3.40 18.34 -3.02
CA GLU A 204 -2.56 19.06 -2.06
C GLU A 204 -2.66 18.43 -0.67
N VAL A 205 -1.59 18.52 0.11
CA VAL A 205 -1.61 18.17 1.53
C VAL A 205 -2.20 19.35 2.29
N VAL A 206 -3.37 19.15 2.92
CA VAL A 206 -4.01 20.15 3.76
C VAL A 206 -3.27 20.26 5.07
N ASP A 207 -3.05 19.11 5.74
CA ASP A 207 -2.27 19.03 6.98
C ASP A 207 -1.81 17.59 7.26
N ILE A 208 -0.87 17.43 8.19
CA ILE A 208 -0.44 16.15 8.75
C ILE A 208 -0.59 16.22 10.27
N VAL A 209 -1.55 15.49 10.79
CA VAL A 209 -2.02 15.62 12.18
C VAL A 209 -1.75 14.34 12.99
N ASP A 210 -1.76 14.49 14.33
CA ASP A 210 -1.73 13.34 15.24
C ASP A 210 -3.16 12.73 15.30
N PRO A 211 -3.32 11.47 14.86
CA PRO A 211 -4.63 10.81 14.83
C PRO A 211 -5.26 10.64 16.23
N ARG A 212 -4.47 10.73 17.30
CA ARG A 212 -4.96 10.60 18.68
C ARG A 212 -5.66 11.87 19.19
N THR A 213 -5.29 13.03 18.67
CA THR A 213 -5.78 14.33 19.14
C THR A 213 -6.79 14.97 18.22
N VAL A 214 -6.68 14.74 16.91
CA VAL A 214 -7.60 15.31 15.92
C VAL A 214 -8.99 14.66 16.01
N THR A 215 -10.06 15.46 15.84
CA THR A 215 -11.43 14.93 15.78
C THR A 215 -11.77 14.43 14.38
N LYS A 216 -12.83 13.62 14.24
CA LYS A 216 -13.31 13.20 12.92
C LYS A 216 -13.90 14.36 12.12
N GLU A 217 -14.53 15.27 12.83
CA GLU A 217 -15.10 16.50 12.30
C GLU A 217 -14.01 17.37 11.68
N ASP A 218 -12.89 17.56 12.38
CA ASP A 218 -11.74 18.29 11.84
C ASP A 218 -11.15 17.61 10.60
N ILE A 219 -10.99 16.28 10.65
CA ILE A 219 -10.53 15.51 9.48
C ILE A 219 -11.51 15.71 8.31
N GLY A 220 -12.81 15.61 8.56
CA GLY A 220 -13.84 15.83 7.55
C GLY A 220 -13.76 17.23 6.93
N MET A 221 -13.57 18.27 7.73
CA MET A 221 -13.39 19.64 7.25
C MET A 221 -12.13 19.79 6.41
N MET A 222 -11.01 19.22 6.85
CA MET A 222 -9.77 19.20 6.08
C MET A 222 -9.92 18.46 4.74
N MET A 223 -10.66 17.34 4.71
CA MET A 223 -10.97 16.62 3.47
C MET A 223 -11.80 17.46 2.48
N LEU A 224 -12.49 18.50 2.95
CA LEU A 224 -13.19 19.51 2.13
C LEU A 224 -12.33 20.74 1.80
N GLY A 225 -11.06 20.74 2.19
CA GLY A 225 -10.10 21.80 1.92
C GLY A 225 -10.06 22.92 2.95
N HIS A 226 -10.74 22.78 4.10
CA HIS A 226 -10.73 23.78 5.18
C HIS A 226 -9.64 23.46 6.20
N LYS A 227 -8.78 24.39 6.51
CA LYS A 227 -7.78 24.21 7.58
C LYS A 227 -8.41 24.33 8.96
N PRO A 228 -7.93 23.56 9.96
CA PRO A 228 -8.39 23.73 11.34
C PRO A 228 -8.19 25.18 11.81
N GLY A 229 -9.24 25.81 12.33
CA GLY A 229 -9.20 27.20 12.83
C GLY A 229 -9.63 28.29 11.83
N GLU A 230 -9.97 27.95 10.58
CA GLU A 230 -10.50 28.91 9.60
C GLU A 230 -12.02 29.14 9.71
N GLU A 231 -12.69 28.64 10.75
CA GLU A 231 -14.07 28.95 11.04
C GLU A 231 -14.19 30.42 11.56
N GLY A 232 -14.58 31.31 10.69
CA GLY A 232 -14.95 32.67 11.15
C GLY A 232 -15.06 33.74 10.08
N SER A 233 -14.85 33.50 8.81
CA SER A 233 -14.81 34.62 7.85
C SER A 233 -15.77 34.55 6.65
N ARG A 234 -16.77 33.68 6.64
CA ARG A 234 -17.83 33.73 5.60
C ARG A 234 -19.22 33.44 6.19
N ALA A 235 -19.67 34.28 7.10
CA ALA A 235 -21.07 34.45 7.43
C ALA A 235 -21.34 35.95 7.52
N VAL A 236 -21.54 36.60 6.39
CA VAL A 236 -22.37 37.80 6.22
C VAL A 236 -22.95 37.76 4.82
#